data_49d2e5d4e9ba166d009b152924362a85
#
_entry.id   49d2e5d4e9ba166d009b152924362a85
#
_cell.length_a   1.000
_cell.length_b   1.000
_cell.length_c   1.000
_cell.angle_alpha   90.00
_cell.angle_beta   90.00
_cell.angle_gamma   90.00
#
_symmetry.space_group_name_H-M   'P 1'
#
loop_
_entity.id
_entity.type
_entity.pdbx_description
1 polymer ?
#
loop_
_entity_poly.entity_id
_entity_poly.type
_entity_poly.pdbx_seq_one_letter_code
_entity_poly.pdbx_strand_id
1 'polypeptide(L)'
;IFRGVQEAITNAMRHGQATRITVLLMYNPSQLVVTIKDNGTGAVDLAPKGGLKSLQERLRAEGGSVTLEASNPGVTVQMILPNTEKQ
;
A
#
# COMPACT_ATOMS: atom_id res chain seq x y z
N ILE A 1 -2.46 -0.30 -10.04
CA ILE A 1 -2.16 -0.80 -8.70
C ILE A 1 -0.80 -1.45 -8.63
N PHE A 2 -0.35 -1.96 -9.75
CA PHE A 2 0.96 -2.55 -9.82
C PHE A 2 2.06 -1.53 -9.52
N ARG A 3 1.90 -0.33 -10.04
CA ARG A 3 2.85 0.73 -9.79
C ARG A 3 2.87 1.12 -8.31
N GLY A 4 1.70 1.07 -7.66
CA GLY A 4 1.63 1.34 -6.24
C GLY A 4 2.36 0.30 -5.41
N VAL A 5 2.28 -0.96 -5.82
CA VAL A 5 3.02 -2.01 -5.14
C VAL A 5 4.52 -1.77 -5.28
N GLN A 6 4.97 -1.42 -6.49
CA GLN A 6 6.38 -1.12 -6.70
C GLN A 6 6.84 0.04 -5.84
N GLU A 7 6.03 1.07 -5.73
CA GLU A 7 6.38 2.25 -4.94
C GLU A 7 6.52 1.88 -3.48
N ALA A 8 5.59 1.09 -2.95
CA ALA A 8 5.64 0.69 -1.55
C ALA A 8 6.88 -0.15 -1.26
N ILE A 9 7.22 -1.06 -2.16
CA ILE A 9 8.41 -1.88 -1.99
C ILE A 9 9.66 -1.03 -2.04
N THR A 10 9.73 -0.10 -3.00
CA THR A 10 10.88 0.78 -3.13
C THR A 10 11.06 1.61 -1.86
N ASN A 11 9.96 2.13 -1.32
CA ASN A 11 10.04 2.92 -0.10
C ASN A 11 10.55 2.10 1.08
N ALA A 12 10.08 0.87 1.20
CA ALA A 12 10.52 0.00 2.29
C ALA A 12 12.02 -0.28 2.19
N MET A 13 12.52 -0.51 0.99
CA MET A 13 13.92 -0.81 0.80
C MET A 13 14.81 0.41 0.94
N ARG A 14 14.36 1.54 0.41
CA ARG A 14 15.19 2.73 0.36
C ARG A 14 15.17 3.51 1.68
N HIS A 15 14.00 3.64 2.27
CA HIS A 15 13.86 4.49 3.45
C HIS A 15 13.70 3.69 4.73
N GLY A 16 13.14 2.49 4.64
CA GLY A 16 12.89 1.67 5.81
C GLY A 16 13.95 0.65 6.10
N GLN A 17 14.89 0.45 5.17
CA GLN A 17 15.95 -0.54 5.32
C GLN A 17 15.40 -1.92 5.61
N ALA A 18 14.31 -2.28 4.97
CA ALA A 18 13.66 -3.55 5.20
C ALA A 18 14.47 -4.68 4.61
N THR A 19 14.48 -5.81 5.29
CA THR A 19 15.08 -7.03 4.77
C THR A 19 14.01 -8.05 4.42
N ARG A 20 12.77 -7.81 4.80
CA ARG A 20 11.67 -8.71 4.46
C ARG A 20 10.45 -7.88 4.10
N ILE A 21 9.84 -8.21 2.99
CA ILE A 21 8.63 -7.55 2.54
C ILE A 21 7.63 -8.65 2.22
N THR A 22 6.44 -8.52 2.79
CA THR A 22 5.37 -9.48 2.56
C THR A 22 4.25 -8.78 1.81
N VAL A 23 3.80 -9.39 0.73
CA VAL A 23 2.70 -8.86 -0.06
C VAL A 23 1.56 -9.85 -0.01
N LEU A 24 0.40 -9.39 0.43
CA LEU A 24 -0.80 -10.20 0.50
C LEU A 24 -1.86 -9.61 -0.41
N LEU A 25 -2.49 -10.47 -1.18
CA LEU A 25 -3.58 -10.08 -2.04
C LEU A 25 -4.83 -10.79 -1.57
N MET A 26 -5.88 -10.03 -1.30
CA MET A 26 -7.16 -10.61 -0.93
C MET A 26 -8.20 -10.09 -1.89
N TYR A 27 -8.88 -11.01 -2.55
CA TYR A 27 -9.86 -10.65 -3.56
C TYR A 27 -11.21 -11.24 -3.20
N ASN A 28 -12.24 -10.43 -3.30
CA ASN A 28 -13.61 -10.93 -3.17
C ASN A 28 -14.48 -10.15 -4.15
N PRO A 29 -15.78 -10.50 -4.27
CA PRO A 29 -16.60 -9.82 -5.27
C PRO A 29 -16.73 -8.32 -5.10
N SER A 30 -16.48 -7.79 -3.91
CA SER A 30 -16.66 -6.37 -3.70
C SER A 30 -15.38 -5.57 -3.78
N GLN A 31 -14.22 -6.19 -3.56
CA GLN A 31 -12.99 -5.40 -3.56
C GLN A 31 -11.74 -6.26 -3.63
N LEU A 32 -10.65 -5.61 -4.00
CA LEU A 32 -9.31 -6.17 -3.92
C LEU A 32 -8.54 -5.42 -2.84
N VAL A 33 -7.93 -6.15 -1.94
CA VAL A 33 -7.11 -5.55 -0.89
C VAL A 33 -5.68 -6.03 -1.07
N VAL A 34 -4.76 -5.09 -1.19
CA VAL A 34 -3.33 -5.39 -1.30
C VAL A 34 -2.66 -4.88 -0.05
N THR A 35 -2.04 -5.77 0.71
CA THR A 35 -1.34 -5.39 1.93
C THR A 35 0.14 -5.65 1.74
N ILE A 36 0.97 -4.63 1.96
CA ILE A 36 2.41 -4.73 1.82
C ILE A 36 3.01 -4.39 3.17
N LYS A 37 3.61 -5.39 3.79
CA LYS A 37 4.16 -5.24 5.13
C LYS A 37 5.67 -5.41 5.07
N ASP A 38 6.40 -4.50 5.70
CA ASP A 38 7.85 -4.62 5.75
C ASP A 38 8.32 -4.64 7.21
N ASN A 39 9.56 -5.07 7.40
CA ASN A 39 10.18 -5.15 8.70
C ASN A 39 11.28 -4.13 8.87
N GLY A 40 11.15 -2.98 8.20
CA GLY A 40 12.17 -1.95 8.27
C GLY A 40 12.09 -1.14 9.55
N THR A 41 12.65 0.05 9.50
CA THR A 41 12.74 0.91 10.68
C THR A 41 11.46 1.68 10.94
N GLY A 42 10.49 1.60 10.05
CA GLY A 42 9.26 2.33 10.19
C GLY A 42 9.33 3.67 9.50
N ALA A 43 8.35 4.51 9.75
CA ALA A 43 8.30 5.82 9.16
C ALA A 43 7.85 6.83 10.20
N VAL A 44 8.43 8.02 10.10
CA VAL A 44 8.05 9.11 10.99
C VAL A 44 6.68 9.64 10.61
N ASP A 45 6.43 9.71 9.31
CA ASP A 45 5.19 10.26 8.79
C ASP A 45 4.48 9.17 7.99
N LEU A 46 3.30 8.80 8.44
CA LEU A 46 2.55 7.72 7.84
C LEU A 46 1.53 8.19 6.80
N ALA A 47 1.66 9.42 6.33
CA ALA A 47 0.82 9.91 5.25
C ALA A 47 1.41 9.48 3.91
N PRO A 48 0.59 9.11 2.93
CA PRO A 48 1.11 8.77 1.61
C PRO A 48 1.81 9.96 0.99
N LYS A 49 2.94 9.71 0.33
CA LYS A 49 3.73 10.72 -0.33
C LYS A 49 4.17 10.22 -1.69
N GLY A 50 4.51 11.15 -2.57
CA GLY A 50 5.04 10.82 -3.88
C GLY A 50 4.09 9.95 -4.67
N GLY A 51 4.60 8.83 -5.16
CA GLY A 51 3.79 7.92 -5.96
C GLY A 51 2.62 7.33 -5.22
N LEU A 52 2.77 7.11 -3.90
CA LEU A 52 1.66 6.59 -3.11
C LEU A 52 0.56 7.63 -2.96
N LYS A 53 0.93 8.90 -2.87
CA LYS A 53 -0.06 9.95 -2.78
C LYS A 53 -0.85 10.05 -4.07
N SER A 54 -0.17 9.98 -5.20
CA SER A 54 -0.83 9.99 -6.49
C SER A 54 -1.78 8.82 -6.65
N LEU A 55 -1.34 7.65 -6.21
CA LEU A 55 -2.18 6.47 -6.26
C LEU A 55 -3.40 6.63 -5.37
N GLN A 56 -3.20 7.20 -4.17
CA GLN A 56 -4.31 7.41 -3.26
C GLN A 56 -5.38 8.30 -3.91
N GLU A 57 -4.94 9.35 -4.59
CA GLU A 57 -5.88 10.25 -5.24
C GLU A 57 -6.67 9.54 -6.34
N ARG A 58 -5.98 8.70 -7.12
CA ARG A 58 -6.65 7.95 -8.15
C ARG A 58 -7.62 6.93 -7.58
N LEU A 59 -7.21 6.19 -6.57
CA LEU A 59 -8.09 5.19 -5.98
C LEU A 59 -9.26 5.84 -5.28
N ARG A 60 -9.03 6.99 -4.65
CA ARG A 60 -10.10 7.68 -3.97
C ARG A 60 -11.21 8.09 -4.93
N ALA A 61 -10.84 8.47 -6.14
CA ALA A 61 -11.83 8.81 -7.16
C ALA A 61 -12.69 7.61 -7.54
N GLU A 62 -12.21 6.40 -7.29
CA GLU A 62 -12.95 5.19 -7.59
C GLU A 62 -13.48 4.52 -6.33
N GLY A 63 -13.44 5.22 -5.21
CA GLY A 63 -13.95 4.67 -3.97
C GLY A 63 -12.97 3.83 -3.19
N GLY A 64 -11.71 3.82 -3.61
CA GLY A 64 -10.69 3.07 -2.91
C GLY A 64 -9.88 3.91 -1.96
N SER A 65 -8.80 3.34 -1.45
CA SER A 65 -7.96 4.05 -0.49
C SER A 65 -6.56 3.46 -0.43
N VAL A 66 -5.64 4.28 0.07
CA VAL A 66 -4.28 3.86 0.42
C VAL A 66 -4.05 4.35 1.83
N THR A 67 -3.67 3.44 2.72
CA THR A 67 -3.37 3.81 4.10
C THR A 67 -2.03 3.23 4.49
N LEU A 68 -1.34 3.91 5.39
CA LEU A 68 -0.09 3.44 5.96
C LEU A 68 -0.26 3.35 7.46
N GLU A 69 0.21 2.27 8.04
CA GLU A 69 0.14 2.07 9.48
C GLU A 69 1.48 1.58 9.99
N ALA A 70 1.81 1.99 11.19
CA ALA A 70 3.02 1.50 11.82
C ALA A 70 2.85 0.03 12.17
N SER A 71 3.86 -0.75 11.83
CA SER A 71 3.97 -2.12 12.29
C SER A 71 5.06 -2.12 13.33
N ASN A 72 5.26 -3.25 13.97
CA ASN A 72 6.35 -3.35 14.92
C ASN A 72 7.13 -4.61 14.64
N PRO A 73 8.20 -4.51 13.83
CA PRO A 73 8.75 -3.28 13.23
C PRO A 73 8.12 -2.96 11.88
N GLY A 74 8.48 -1.81 11.32
CA GLY A 74 8.20 -1.49 9.93
C GLY A 74 6.93 -0.74 9.69
N VAL A 75 6.45 -0.84 8.45
CA VAL A 75 5.25 -0.13 8.01
C VAL A 75 4.39 -1.11 7.21
N THR A 76 3.08 -0.97 7.37
CA THR A 76 2.13 -1.71 6.56
C THR A 76 1.39 -0.73 5.66
N VAL A 77 1.47 -0.97 4.36
CA VAL A 77 0.73 -0.19 3.37
C VAL A 77 -0.45 -1.05 2.92
N GLN A 78 -1.65 -0.49 2.97
CA GLN A 78 -2.82 -1.21 2.53
C GLN A 78 -3.52 -0.41 1.45
N MET A 79 -3.78 -1.07 0.32
CA MET A 79 -4.47 -0.47 -0.80
C MET A 79 -5.77 -1.21 -1.00
N ILE A 80 -6.87 -0.48 -1.05
CA ILE A 80 -8.18 -1.07 -1.25
C ILE A 80 -8.74 -0.52 -2.54
N LEU A 81 -9.08 -1.44 -3.44
CA LEU A 81 -9.63 -1.07 -4.73
C LEU A 81 -10.97 -1.76 -4.89
N PRO A 82 -12.06 -0.98 -4.95
CA PRO A 82 -13.37 -1.60 -5.12
C PRO A 82 -13.44 -2.33 -6.45
N ASN A 83 -14.15 -3.43 -6.46
CA ASN A 83 -14.35 -4.17 -7.68
C ASN A 83 -15.49 -3.50 -8.44
N THR A 84 -15.13 -2.69 -9.42
CA THR A 84 -16.12 -1.96 -10.18
C THR A 84 -16.45 -2.63 -11.48
N GLU A 85 -15.88 -3.83 -11.71
CA GLU A 85 -16.15 -4.52 -12.92
C GLU A 85 -17.60 -4.89 -12.98
N LYS A 86 -18.22 -4.57 -14.06
CA LYS A 86 -19.54 -4.89 -14.17
C LYS A 86 -19.75 -5.84 -15.11
N GLN A 87 -20.60 -6.49 -15.01
CA GLN A 87 -20.76 -7.44 -15.93
C GLN A 87 -21.96 -7.30 -16.61
#